data_d40fa4997f61d8f0b028b6f6f28ab0dd
#
_entry.id   d40fa4997f61d8f0b028b6f6f28ab0dd
#
_cell.length_a   1.000
_cell.length_b   1.000
_cell.length_c   1.000
_cell.angle_alpha   90.00
_cell.angle_beta   90.00
_cell.angle_gamma   90.00
#
_symmetry.space_group_name_H-M   'P 1'
#
loop_
_entity.id
_entity.type
_entity.pdbx_description
1 polymer ?
#
loop_
_entity_poly.entity_id
_entity_poly.type
_entity_poly.pdbx_seq_one_letter_code
_entity_poly.pdbx_strand_id
1 'polypeptide(L)'
;MLTLLTQSISNTSFGIFFPKFNGTIYEILAAPISTFEVVLAFVGAGATKTLIVGVMIFITSMFFVDVEVKHPLLMIFLLVLVSFTFALFGFLIGLMSTNFEQMSIIPSLVITPMVFLGGSLYSLDMLPEFWQMVTYFNPVVLSLIHI
;
A
#
# COMPACT_ATOMS: atom_id res chain seq x y z
N MET A 1 1.30 -8.12 -6.40
CA MET A 1 1.31 -6.63 -6.30
C MET A 1 -0.02 -6.07 -5.82
N LEU A 2 -1.12 -6.26 -6.55
CA LEU A 2 -2.44 -5.72 -6.20
C LEU A 2 -2.84 -6.06 -4.76
N THR A 3 -2.66 -7.32 -4.35
CA THR A 3 -2.94 -7.79 -2.99
C THR A 3 -2.14 -7.03 -1.93
N LEU A 4 -0.85 -6.76 -2.18
CA LEU A 4 0.00 -6.01 -1.25
C LEU A 4 -0.46 -4.57 -1.07
N LEU A 5 -0.80 -3.90 -2.16
CA LEU A 5 -1.29 -2.52 -2.15
C LEU A 5 -2.61 -2.41 -1.40
N THR A 6 -3.56 -3.28 -1.75
CA THR A 6 -4.88 -3.33 -1.10
C THR A 6 -4.74 -3.62 0.39
N GLN A 7 -3.88 -4.57 0.74
CA GLN A 7 -3.65 -4.97 2.12
C GLN A 7 -2.98 -3.85 2.93
N SER A 8 -2.01 -3.14 2.35
CA SER A 8 -1.36 -2.01 3.01
C SER A 8 -2.35 -0.91 3.37
N ILE A 9 -3.17 -0.49 2.40
CA ILE A 9 -4.18 0.55 2.60
C ILE A 9 -5.23 0.07 3.61
N SER A 10 -5.81 -1.10 3.41
CA SER A 10 -6.89 -1.60 4.26
C SER A 10 -6.44 -1.78 5.71
N ASN A 11 -5.28 -2.41 5.95
CA ASN A 11 -4.79 -2.62 7.30
C ASN A 11 -4.58 -1.31 8.06
N THR A 12 -4.01 -0.31 7.40
CA THR A 12 -3.77 1.00 8.04
C THR A 12 -5.06 1.79 8.21
N SER A 13 -5.96 1.77 7.21
CA SER A 13 -7.26 2.43 7.30
C SER A 13 -8.10 1.87 8.44
N PHE A 14 -8.20 0.56 8.58
CA PHE A 14 -8.89 -0.09 9.70
C PHE A 14 -8.20 0.21 11.03
N GLY A 15 -6.88 0.21 11.06
CA GLY A 15 -6.09 0.48 12.25
C GLY A 15 -6.44 1.82 12.91
N ILE A 16 -6.63 2.89 12.12
CA ILE A 16 -6.98 4.22 12.63
C ILE A 16 -8.49 4.44 12.76
N PHE A 17 -9.28 3.89 11.85
CA PHE A 17 -10.73 4.07 11.86
C PHE A 17 -11.39 3.41 13.07
N PHE A 18 -10.95 2.22 13.46
CA PHE A 18 -11.54 1.47 14.55
C PHE A 18 -11.42 2.19 15.90
N PRO A 19 -10.25 2.72 16.32
CA PRO A 19 -10.13 3.59 17.49
C PRO A 19 -10.97 4.87 17.39
N LYS A 20 -11.08 5.45 16.20
CA LYS A 20 -11.93 6.62 15.95
C LYS A 20 -13.41 6.29 16.16
N PHE A 21 -13.86 5.15 15.66
CA PHE A 21 -15.25 4.71 15.76
C PHE A 21 -15.64 4.39 17.21
N ASN A 22 -14.76 3.72 17.96
CA ASN A 22 -15.00 3.35 19.36
C ASN A 22 -14.72 4.50 20.36
N GLY A 23 -14.21 5.62 19.90
CA GLY A 23 -13.84 6.75 20.76
C GLY A 23 -12.49 6.60 21.48
N THR A 24 -11.81 5.46 21.39
CA THR A 24 -10.49 5.21 22.00
C THR A 24 -9.40 6.16 21.46
N ILE A 25 -9.63 6.77 20.30
CA ILE A 25 -8.70 7.75 19.74
C ILE A 25 -8.51 8.96 20.66
N TYR A 26 -9.51 9.33 21.45
CA TYR A 26 -9.41 10.44 22.40
C TYR A 26 -8.46 10.11 23.56
N GLU A 27 -8.38 8.84 23.98
CA GLU A 27 -7.42 8.37 24.99
C GLU A 27 -6.00 8.45 24.45
N ILE A 28 -5.80 8.07 23.18
CA ILE A 28 -4.50 8.17 22.50
C ILE A 28 -4.06 9.62 22.37
N LEU A 29 -4.99 10.53 22.01
CA LEU A 29 -4.70 11.96 21.88
C LEU A 29 -4.50 12.67 23.23
N ALA A 30 -5.08 12.15 24.30
CA ALA A 30 -4.88 12.65 25.66
C ALA A 30 -3.53 12.21 26.27
N ALA A 31 -2.89 11.19 25.69
CA ALA A 31 -1.57 10.76 26.14
C ALA A 31 -0.50 11.81 25.76
N PRO A 32 0.56 11.97 26.55
CA PRO A 32 1.63 12.94 26.31
C PRO A 32 2.59 12.44 25.22
N ILE A 33 2.05 12.10 24.04
CA ILE A 33 2.77 11.62 22.85
C ILE A 33 2.60 12.60 21.70
N SER A 34 3.63 12.73 20.86
CA SER A 34 3.55 13.62 19.72
C SER A 34 2.65 13.05 18.62
N THR A 35 1.97 13.93 17.90
CA THR A 35 1.13 13.52 16.75
C THR A 35 1.94 12.72 15.71
N PHE A 36 3.21 13.05 15.55
CA PHE A 36 4.11 12.34 14.63
C PHE A 36 4.34 10.89 15.07
N GLU A 37 4.52 10.65 16.37
CA GLU A 37 4.67 9.29 16.92
C GLU A 37 3.42 8.46 16.70
N VAL A 38 2.23 9.05 16.87
CA VAL A 38 0.94 8.39 16.59
C VAL A 38 0.85 7.97 15.12
N VAL A 39 1.13 8.90 14.21
CA VAL A 39 1.12 8.60 12.76
C VAL A 39 2.10 7.48 12.43
N LEU A 40 3.33 7.59 12.94
CA LEU A 40 4.39 6.62 12.68
C LEU A 40 4.04 5.23 13.23
N ALA A 41 3.38 5.16 14.37
CA ALA A 41 2.94 3.90 14.96
C ALA A 41 1.87 3.21 14.10
N PHE A 42 0.84 3.93 13.66
CA PHE A 42 -0.22 3.36 12.82
C PHE A 42 0.28 2.96 11.42
N VAL A 43 1.05 3.84 10.79
CA VAL A 43 1.63 3.60 9.46
C VAL A 43 2.66 2.47 9.53
N GLY A 44 3.52 2.48 10.55
CA GLY A 44 4.51 1.44 10.79
C GLY A 44 3.87 0.07 11.02
N ALA A 45 2.81 0.00 11.82
CA ALA A 45 2.06 -1.24 12.04
C ALA A 45 1.42 -1.77 10.75
N GLY A 46 0.82 -0.90 9.93
CA GLY A 46 0.24 -1.25 8.64
C GLY A 46 1.29 -1.73 7.64
N ALA A 47 2.39 -1.00 7.53
CA ALA A 47 3.51 -1.36 6.66
C ALA A 47 4.15 -2.70 7.07
N THR A 48 4.35 -2.93 8.37
CA THR A 48 4.93 -4.19 8.88
C THR A 48 4.06 -5.39 8.52
N LYS A 49 2.74 -5.30 8.71
CA LYS A 49 1.80 -6.36 8.31
C LYS A 49 1.90 -6.64 6.81
N THR A 50 1.96 -5.59 6.01
CA THR A 50 2.08 -5.71 4.54
C THR A 50 3.40 -6.35 4.13
N LEU A 51 4.50 -6.01 4.80
CA LEU A 51 5.81 -6.62 4.56
C LEU A 51 5.77 -8.13 4.86
N ILE A 52 5.15 -8.54 5.96
CA ILE A 52 5.01 -9.96 6.30
C ILE A 52 4.24 -10.70 5.20
N VAL A 53 3.11 -10.14 4.76
CA VAL A 53 2.31 -10.72 3.67
C VAL A 53 3.12 -10.76 2.37
N GLY A 54 3.88 -9.71 2.07
CA GLY A 54 4.76 -9.62 0.90
C GLY A 54 5.83 -10.71 0.89
N VAL A 55 6.49 -10.92 2.00
CA VAL A 55 7.49 -11.99 2.17
C VAL A 55 6.84 -13.37 2.01
N MET A 56 5.66 -13.59 2.59
CA MET A 56 4.92 -14.85 2.43
C MET A 56 4.56 -15.13 0.98
N ILE A 57 4.05 -14.11 0.26
CA ILE A 57 3.75 -14.23 -1.17
C ILE A 57 5.03 -14.54 -1.97
N PHE A 58 6.13 -13.86 -1.66
CA PHE A 58 7.40 -14.07 -2.33
C PHE A 58 7.93 -15.50 -2.13
N ILE A 59 7.92 -15.99 -0.88
CA ILE A 59 8.32 -17.37 -0.56
C ILE A 59 7.43 -18.36 -1.31
N THR A 60 6.11 -18.16 -1.30
CA THR A 60 5.18 -19.03 -2.03
C THR A 60 5.44 -19.00 -3.54
N SER A 61 5.73 -17.83 -4.10
CA SER A 61 6.06 -17.69 -5.53
C SER A 61 7.30 -18.49 -5.93
N MET A 62 8.31 -18.54 -5.07
CA MET A 62 9.53 -19.33 -5.33
C MET A 62 9.27 -20.83 -5.49
N PHE A 63 8.18 -21.37 -4.93
CA PHE A 63 7.82 -22.78 -5.10
C PHE A 63 7.17 -23.09 -6.45
N PHE A 64 6.60 -22.07 -7.11
CA PHE A 64 5.84 -22.26 -8.36
C PHE A 64 6.57 -21.74 -9.60
N VAL A 65 7.48 -20.78 -9.40
CA VAL A 65 8.20 -20.13 -10.51
C VAL A 65 9.65 -19.92 -10.11
N ASP A 66 10.57 -20.23 -11.02
CA ASP A 66 11.98 -19.89 -10.88
C ASP A 66 12.15 -18.38 -11.03
N VAL A 67 12.13 -17.68 -9.88
CA VAL A 67 12.27 -16.22 -9.85
C VAL A 67 13.76 -15.87 -9.81
N GLU A 68 14.32 -15.48 -10.95
CA GLU A 68 15.65 -14.88 -11.00
C GLU A 68 15.61 -13.43 -10.52
N VAL A 69 16.00 -13.22 -9.27
CA VAL A 69 16.11 -11.87 -8.71
C VAL A 69 17.49 -11.31 -8.99
N LYS A 70 17.60 -10.42 -9.97
CA LYS A 70 18.89 -9.79 -10.35
C LYS A 70 19.46 -8.89 -9.22
N HIS A 71 18.59 -8.16 -8.51
CA HIS A 71 18.98 -7.22 -7.46
C HIS A 71 18.08 -7.36 -6.21
N PRO A 72 18.35 -8.34 -5.32
CA PRO A 72 17.49 -8.61 -4.18
C PRO A 72 17.39 -7.44 -3.19
N LEU A 73 18.47 -6.69 -3.02
CA LEU A 73 18.53 -5.56 -2.09
C LEU A 73 17.65 -4.39 -2.55
N LEU A 74 17.66 -4.12 -3.86
CA LEU A 74 16.82 -3.09 -4.46
C LEU A 74 15.34 -3.48 -4.39
N MET A 75 15.02 -4.76 -4.60
CA MET A 75 13.66 -5.29 -4.48
C MET A 75 13.10 -5.11 -3.07
N ILE A 76 13.89 -5.44 -2.03
CA ILE A 76 13.48 -5.26 -0.64
C ILE A 76 13.27 -3.78 -0.33
N PHE A 77 14.20 -2.91 -0.76
CA PHE A 77 14.08 -1.47 -0.56
C PHE A 77 12.80 -0.90 -1.17
N LEU A 78 12.51 -1.25 -2.44
CA LEU A 78 11.28 -0.84 -3.12
C LEU A 78 10.03 -1.38 -2.42
N LEU A 79 10.05 -2.64 -1.97
CA LEU A 79 8.93 -3.24 -1.26
C LEU A 79 8.62 -2.49 0.04
N VAL A 80 9.64 -2.12 0.81
CA VAL A 80 9.50 -1.31 2.03
C VAL A 80 8.94 0.07 1.69
N LEU A 81 9.52 0.74 0.70
CA LEU A 81 9.11 2.10 0.30
C LEU A 81 7.66 2.13 -0.19
N VAL A 82 7.27 1.20 -1.03
CA VAL A 82 5.89 1.07 -1.52
C VAL A 82 4.93 0.77 -0.37
N SER A 83 5.28 -0.18 0.51
CA SER A 83 4.44 -0.52 1.67
C SER A 83 4.21 0.69 2.58
N PHE A 84 5.25 1.48 2.82
CA PHE A 84 5.16 2.68 3.65
C PHE A 84 4.30 3.78 2.99
N THR A 85 4.47 4.00 1.70
CA THR A 85 3.70 4.99 0.93
C THR A 85 2.21 4.65 0.93
N PHE A 86 1.86 3.39 0.66
CA PHE A 86 0.47 2.96 0.65
C PHE A 86 -0.14 2.86 2.06
N ALA A 87 0.66 2.59 3.08
CA ALA A 87 0.23 2.67 4.47
C ALA A 87 -0.11 4.12 4.87
N LEU A 88 0.69 5.12 4.46
CA LEU A 88 0.36 6.54 4.64
C LEU A 88 -0.96 6.91 3.94
N PHE A 89 -1.15 6.43 2.72
CA PHE A 89 -2.40 6.63 1.99
C PHE A 89 -3.59 6.02 2.73
N GLY A 90 -3.43 4.78 3.23
CA GLY A 90 -4.42 4.11 4.04
C GLY A 90 -4.76 4.87 5.33
N PHE A 91 -3.75 5.44 5.98
CA PHE A 91 -3.94 6.26 7.17
C PHE A 91 -4.81 7.50 6.87
N LEU A 92 -4.52 8.22 5.78
CA LEU A 92 -5.31 9.37 5.34
C LEU A 92 -6.75 8.98 5.04
N ILE A 93 -6.98 7.87 4.34
CA ILE A 93 -8.32 7.35 4.05
C ILE A 93 -9.07 7.03 5.35
N GLY A 94 -8.42 6.36 6.30
CA GLY A 94 -9.02 6.02 7.59
C GLY A 94 -9.41 7.27 8.41
N LEU A 95 -8.60 8.33 8.35
CA LEU A 95 -8.93 9.60 9.00
C LEU A 95 -10.14 10.29 8.36
N MET A 96 -10.21 10.29 7.02
CA MET A 96 -11.29 10.97 6.28
C MET A 96 -12.59 10.17 6.27
N SER A 97 -12.53 8.86 6.44
CA SER A 97 -13.71 7.99 6.41
C SER A 97 -14.60 8.22 7.62
N THR A 98 -15.90 8.30 7.37
CA THR A 98 -16.96 8.38 8.40
C THR A 98 -17.72 7.07 8.56
N ASN A 99 -17.72 6.21 7.53
CA ASN A 99 -18.42 4.94 7.48
C ASN A 99 -17.50 3.82 7.02
N PHE A 100 -17.81 2.58 7.44
CA PHE A 100 -17.10 1.37 7.00
C PHE A 100 -17.13 1.18 5.48
N GLU A 101 -18.20 1.59 4.84
CA GLU A 101 -18.38 1.49 3.40
C GLU A 101 -17.36 2.35 2.63
N GLN A 102 -17.11 3.56 3.10
CA GLN A 102 -16.11 4.45 2.51
C GLN A 102 -14.69 3.88 2.59
N MET A 103 -14.38 3.16 3.66
CA MET A 103 -13.07 2.50 3.83
C MET A 103 -12.81 1.40 2.80
N SER A 104 -13.84 0.80 2.24
CA SER A 104 -13.72 -0.23 1.20
C SER A 104 -13.75 0.36 -0.20
N ILE A 105 -14.61 1.36 -0.42
CA ILE A 105 -14.84 1.96 -1.73
C ILE A 105 -13.68 2.86 -2.13
N ILE A 106 -13.20 3.73 -1.24
CA ILE A 106 -12.13 4.69 -1.56
C ILE A 106 -10.83 4.00 -1.99
N PRO A 107 -10.30 3.00 -1.25
CA PRO A 107 -9.14 2.25 -1.70
C PRO A 107 -9.34 1.60 -3.07
N SER A 108 -10.51 1.00 -3.29
CA SER A 108 -10.82 0.34 -4.57
C SER A 108 -10.85 1.32 -5.72
N LEU A 109 -11.43 2.51 -5.53
CA LEU A 109 -11.46 3.56 -6.54
C LEU A 109 -10.08 4.12 -6.88
N VAL A 110 -9.15 4.11 -5.95
CA VAL A 110 -7.78 4.58 -6.17
C VAL A 110 -6.90 3.47 -6.74
N ILE A 111 -6.95 2.27 -6.16
CA ILE A 111 -6.08 1.16 -6.55
C ILE A 111 -6.44 0.64 -7.95
N THR A 112 -7.74 0.53 -8.25
CA THR A 112 -8.17 -0.04 -9.54
C THR A 112 -7.58 0.71 -10.74
N PRO A 113 -7.73 2.04 -10.89
CA PRO A 113 -7.11 2.75 -12.00
C PRO A 113 -5.58 2.71 -11.95
N MET A 114 -4.97 2.75 -10.75
CA MET A 114 -3.51 2.68 -10.63
C MET A 114 -2.97 1.32 -11.11
N VAL A 115 -3.67 0.23 -10.86
CA VAL A 115 -3.29 -1.11 -11.30
C VAL A 115 -3.53 -1.28 -12.80
N PHE A 116 -4.63 -0.74 -13.33
CA PHE A 116 -4.88 -0.73 -14.77
C PHE A 116 -3.80 0.07 -15.52
N LEU A 117 -3.46 1.27 -15.05
CA LEU A 117 -2.39 2.08 -15.61
C LEU A 117 -0.99 1.52 -15.29
N GLY A 118 -0.88 0.62 -14.34
CA GLY A 118 0.37 0.00 -13.90
C GLY A 118 0.90 -1.10 -14.81
N GLY A 119 0.22 -1.41 -15.92
CA GLY A 119 0.67 -2.42 -16.87
C GLY A 119 0.59 -3.86 -16.36
N SER A 120 -0.13 -4.11 -15.25
CA SER A 120 -0.26 -5.45 -14.68
C SER A 120 -1.16 -6.39 -15.51
N LEU A 121 -2.00 -5.84 -16.40
CA LEU A 121 -2.95 -6.57 -17.22
C LEU A 121 -2.65 -6.48 -18.73
N TYR A 122 -1.80 -5.54 -19.16
CA TYR A 122 -1.40 -5.36 -20.56
C TYR A 122 0.00 -4.73 -20.65
N SER A 123 0.67 -4.88 -21.79
CA SER A 123 1.98 -4.27 -22.01
C SER A 123 1.86 -2.75 -22.17
N LEU A 124 2.79 -2.01 -21.56
CA LEU A 124 2.85 -0.55 -21.59
C LEU A 124 2.93 0.02 -23.02
N ASP A 125 3.48 -0.76 -23.94
CA ASP A 125 3.63 -0.39 -25.36
C ASP A 125 2.30 -0.25 -26.09
N MET A 126 1.21 -0.76 -25.54
CA MET A 126 -0.14 -0.64 -26.10
C MET A 126 -0.84 0.69 -25.76
N LEU A 127 -0.27 1.48 -24.87
CA LEU A 127 -0.83 2.75 -24.44
C LEU A 127 -0.38 3.90 -25.37
N PRO A 128 -1.24 4.90 -25.63
CA PRO A 128 -0.83 6.17 -26.26
C PRO A 128 0.30 6.84 -25.46
N GLU A 129 1.19 7.56 -26.13
CA GLU A 129 2.39 8.18 -25.54
C GLU A 129 2.10 9.04 -24.30
N PHE A 130 0.97 9.73 -24.28
CA PHE A 130 0.55 10.53 -23.12
C PHE A 130 0.34 9.68 -21.88
N TRP A 131 -0.32 8.52 -22.01
CA TRP A 131 -0.57 7.61 -20.90
C TRP A 131 0.68 6.87 -20.46
N GLN A 132 1.61 6.59 -21.36
CA GLN A 132 2.92 6.04 -21.02
C GLN A 132 3.68 6.98 -20.09
N MET A 133 3.66 8.29 -20.36
CA MET A 133 4.32 9.28 -19.50
C MET A 133 3.69 9.34 -18.11
N VAL A 134 2.37 9.32 -18.01
CA VAL A 134 1.64 9.27 -16.71
C VAL A 134 1.97 7.99 -15.95
N THR A 135 2.16 6.88 -16.66
CA THR A 135 2.45 5.57 -16.09
C THR A 135 3.81 5.54 -15.39
N TYR A 136 4.82 6.26 -15.89
CA TYR A 136 6.13 6.36 -15.25
C TYR A 136 6.10 7.03 -13.85
N PHE A 137 5.11 7.86 -13.57
CA PHE A 137 4.90 8.44 -12.23
C PHE A 137 4.12 7.51 -11.29
N ASN A 138 3.63 6.38 -11.78
CA ASN A 138 2.87 5.44 -10.97
C ASN A 138 3.82 4.54 -10.16
N PRO A 139 3.76 4.56 -8.80
CA PRO A 139 4.63 3.73 -7.97
C PRO A 139 4.44 2.22 -8.20
N VAL A 140 3.28 1.81 -8.73
CA VAL A 140 3.01 0.41 -9.09
C VAL A 140 3.89 -0.03 -10.27
N VAL A 141 4.06 0.83 -11.27
CA VAL A 141 4.91 0.57 -12.44
C VAL A 141 6.37 0.49 -12.05
N LEU A 142 6.83 1.43 -11.23
CA LEU A 142 8.20 1.44 -10.72
C LEU A 142 8.55 0.14 -9.99
N SER A 143 7.60 -0.43 -9.25
CA SER A 143 7.81 -1.71 -8.57
C SER A 143 7.78 -2.92 -9.51
N LEU A 144 7.08 -2.83 -10.66
CA LEU A 144 7.00 -3.91 -11.65
C LEU A 144 8.20 -3.94 -12.61
N ILE A 145 8.74 -2.78 -12.97
CA ILE A 145 9.89 -2.68 -13.89
C ILE A 145 11.17 -3.26 -13.26
N HIS A 146 11.26 -3.25 -11.95
CA HIS A 146 12.46 -3.68 -11.21
C HIS A 146 12.36 -5.11 -10.63
N ILE A 147 11.27 -5.84 -10.90
CA ILE A 147 11.12 -7.27 -10.60
C ILE A 147 11.37 -8.10 -11.86
#